data_fde8089e3ee23ace6c5c5975767aae2e
#
_entry.id   fde8089e3ee23ace6c5c5975767aae2e
#
_cell.length_a   1.000
_cell.length_b   1.000
_cell.length_c   1.000
_cell.angle_alpha   90.00
_cell.angle_beta   90.00
_cell.angle_gamma   90.00
#
_symmetry.space_group_name_H-M   'P 1'
#
loop_
_entity.id
_entity.type
_entity.pdbx_description
1 polymer ?
#
loop_
_entity_poly.entity_id
_entity_poly.type
_entity_poly.pdbx_seq_one_letter_code
_entity_poly.pdbx_strand_id
1 'polypeptide(L)'
;MLVGNVGSSERLSYTVMGDGVNVAARLEGINKTFGTTICISDSVLEAAGGNIAARPIRTVQVKGRKHAFMIYELLGIRDSDDPQLAVPDGFERLCEMTLAASSCFEKGRFDEAAQRYEEILMEFPDDTVAKSLLAACSATPSADTGGYVARRRSINGGPSAVRR
;
A
#
# COMPACT_ATOMS: atom_id res chain seq x y z
N MET A 1 -20.16 -3.57 -8.72
CA MET A 1 -20.28 -2.09 -8.71
C MET A 1 -21.62 -1.71 -9.27
N LEU A 2 -22.39 -0.89 -8.57
CA LEU A 2 -23.69 -0.35 -9.02
C LEU A 2 -23.49 1.12 -9.38
N VAL A 3 -24.05 1.53 -10.50
CA VAL A 3 -24.02 2.92 -10.98
C VAL A 3 -25.44 3.34 -11.23
N GLY A 4 -25.87 4.44 -10.66
CA GLY A 4 -27.24 4.92 -10.84
C GLY A 4 -27.63 6.07 -9.93
N ASN A 5 -28.89 6.48 -10.05
CA ASN A 5 -29.46 7.48 -9.18
C ASN A 5 -29.79 6.87 -7.81
N VAL A 6 -29.24 7.47 -6.76
CA VAL A 6 -29.48 7.07 -5.37
C VAL A 6 -29.94 8.30 -4.59
N GLY A 7 -31.01 8.15 -3.82
CA GLY A 7 -31.58 9.22 -3.01
C GLY A 7 -33.08 9.12 -2.82
N SER A 8 -33.67 10.14 -2.22
CA SER A 8 -35.13 10.28 -2.07
C SER A 8 -35.71 10.99 -3.29
N SER A 9 -37.05 11.01 -3.38
CA SER A 9 -37.79 11.74 -4.44
C SER A 9 -37.46 13.23 -4.52
N GLU A 10 -36.94 13.81 -3.43
CA GLU A 10 -36.56 15.23 -3.35
C GLU A 10 -35.09 15.49 -3.65
N ARG A 11 -34.22 14.46 -3.56
CA ARG A 11 -32.79 14.61 -3.78
C ARG A 11 -32.19 13.34 -4.36
N LEU A 12 -32.04 13.31 -5.67
CA LEU A 12 -31.39 12.23 -6.40
C LEU A 12 -29.94 12.62 -6.73
N SER A 13 -29.01 11.73 -6.45
CA SER A 13 -27.62 11.87 -6.86
C SER A 13 -27.23 10.69 -7.72
N TYR A 14 -26.69 10.96 -8.89
CA TYR A 14 -26.09 9.93 -9.73
C TYR A 14 -24.74 9.55 -9.12
N THR A 15 -24.61 8.33 -8.64
CA THR A 15 -23.44 7.90 -7.88
C THR A 15 -23.06 6.45 -8.17
N VAL A 16 -21.86 6.10 -7.74
CA VAL A 16 -21.30 4.76 -7.84
C VAL A 16 -21.23 4.14 -6.45
N MET A 17 -21.78 2.95 -6.30
CA MET A 17 -21.76 2.22 -5.02
C MET A 17 -21.14 0.83 -5.20
N GLY A 18 -20.42 0.39 -4.19
CA GLY A 18 -19.83 -0.94 -4.15
C GLY A 18 -18.47 -0.97 -3.42
N ASP A 19 -18.00 -2.17 -3.12
CA ASP A 19 -16.76 -2.39 -2.38
C ASP A 19 -15.54 -1.76 -3.09
N GLY A 20 -15.46 -1.87 -4.42
CA GLY A 20 -14.38 -1.26 -5.20
C GLY A 20 -14.32 0.26 -5.08
N VAL A 21 -15.49 0.93 -4.99
CA VAL A 21 -15.55 2.39 -4.81
C VAL A 21 -15.03 2.79 -3.43
N ASN A 22 -15.41 2.02 -2.40
CA ASN A 22 -14.92 2.25 -1.04
C ASN A 22 -13.42 2.03 -0.92
N VAL A 23 -12.87 1.05 -1.64
CA VAL A 23 -11.42 0.84 -1.73
C VAL A 23 -10.75 2.01 -2.42
N ALA A 24 -11.25 2.46 -3.59
CA ALA A 24 -10.70 3.58 -4.32
C ALA A 24 -10.66 4.88 -3.49
N ALA A 25 -11.76 5.21 -2.81
CA ALA A 25 -11.82 6.37 -1.92
C ALA A 25 -10.79 6.32 -0.77
N ARG A 26 -10.44 5.11 -0.30
CA ARG A 26 -9.42 4.93 0.74
C ARG A 26 -8.01 4.99 0.18
N LEU A 27 -7.79 4.48 -1.03
CA LEU A 27 -6.50 4.61 -1.72
C LEU A 27 -6.17 6.08 -2.00
N GLU A 28 -7.19 6.92 -2.27
CA GLU A 28 -6.99 8.37 -2.37
C GLU A 28 -6.43 8.97 -1.06
N GLY A 29 -6.96 8.57 0.10
CA GLY A 29 -6.41 8.98 1.39
C GLY A 29 -4.97 8.50 1.63
N ILE A 30 -4.64 7.32 1.14
CA ILE A 30 -3.30 6.72 1.21
C ILE A 30 -2.30 7.51 0.38
N ASN A 31 -2.68 8.04 -0.79
CA ASN A 31 -1.83 8.92 -1.58
C ASN A 31 -1.28 10.10 -0.75
N LYS A 32 -2.14 10.71 0.08
CA LYS A 32 -1.73 11.81 0.96
C LYS A 32 -0.73 11.37 2.02
N THR A 33 -0.89 10.15 2.53
CA THR A 33 0.00 9.59 3.56
C THR A 33 1.40 9.31 3.03
N PHE A 34 1.50 8.76 1.84
CA PHE A 34 2.78 8.36 1.24
C PHE A 34 3.35 9.39 0.26
N GLY A 35 2.60 10.45 -0.05
CA GLY A 35 2.99 11.46 -1.06
C GLY A 35 3.01 10.91 -2.47
N THR A 36 2.20 9.86 -2.73
CA THR A 36 2.08 9.25 -4.07
C THR A 36 1.02 9.95 -4.90
N THR A 37 1.14 9.88 -6.22
CA THR A 37 0.14 10.41 -7.13
C THR A 37 -1.03 9.43 -7.31
N ILE A 38 -0.72 8.15 -7.52
CA ILE A 38 -1.72 7.11 -7.77
C ILE A 38 -1.35 5.84 -6.99
N CYS A 39 -2.21 5.44 -6.05
CA CYS A 39 -2.15 4.13 -5.42
C CYS A 39 -3.17 3.19 -6.04
N ILE A 40 -2.75 1.95 -6.24
CA ILE A 40 -3.59 0.86 -6.76
C ILE A 40 -3.57 -0.35 -5.82
N SER A 41 -4.59 -1.19 -5.91
CA SER A 41 -4.64 -2.48 -5.21
C SER A 41 -4.00 -3.60 -6.04
N ASP A 42 -3.72 -4.73 -5.37
CA ASP A 42 -3.31 -5.98 -6.00
C ASP A 42 -4.24 -6.40 -7.15
N SER A 43 -5.56 -6.32 -6.95
CA SER A 43 -6.54 -6.68 -7.97
C SER A 43 -6.50 -5.76 -9.21
N VAL A 44 -6.12 -4.50 -9.06
CA VAL A 44 -5.92 -3.58 -10.21
C VAL A 44 -4.62 -3.93 -10.93
N LEU A 45 -3.55 -4.22 -10.19
CA LEU A 45 -2.27 -4.63 -10.76
C LEU A 45 -2.42 -5.92 -11.59
N GLU A 46 -3.12 -6.92 -11.05
CA GLU A 46 -3.42 -8.18 -11.76
C GLU A 46 -4.24 -7.94 -13.04
N ALA A 47 -5.27 -7.10 -12.95
CA ALA A 47 -6.13 -6.77 -14.10
C ALA A 47 -5.37 -6.00 -15.20
N ALA A 48 -4.35 -5.21 -14.85
CA ALA A 48 -3.51 -4.50 -15.81
C ALA A 48 -2.55 -5.41 -16.57
N GLY A 49 -2.31 -6.66 -16.11
CA GLY A 49 -1.63 -7.71 -16.86
C GLY A 49 -0.18 -7.39 -17.25
N GLY A 50 0.54 -6.65 -16.43
CA GLY A 50 1.94 -6.31 -16.70
C GLY A 50 2.18 -5.09 -17.58
N ASN A 51 1.12 -4.42 -18.06
CA ASN A 51 1.24 -3.21 -18.89
C ASN A 51 1.66 -1.97 -18.08
N ILE A 52 1.68 -2.07 -16.76
CA ILE A 52 2.03 -0.97 -15.87
C ILE A 52 3.26 -1.31 -15.03
N ALA A 53 3.98 -0.28 -14.65
CA ALA A 53 5.06 -0.33 -13.68
C ALA A 53 4.52 0.16 -12.33
N ALA A 54 4.45 -0.74 -11.35
CA ALA A 54 3.93 -0.43 -10.04
C ALA A 54 4.86 -0.94 -8.94
N ARG A 55 5.17 -0.06 -7.98
CA ARG A 55 6.04 -0.36 -6.85
C ARG A 55 5.20 -0.83 -5.66
N PRO A 56 5.52 -1.96 -5.01
CA PRO A 56 4.87 -2.36 -3.77
C PRO A 56 5.22 -1.38 -2.65
N ILE A 57 4.21 -0.93 -1.88
CA ILE A 57 4.42 -0.05 -0.72
C ILE A 57 4.36 -0.88 0.56
N ARG A 58 3.20 -1.38 0.89
CA ARG A 58 2.96 -2.22 2.08
C ARG A 58 1.59 -2.88 2.05
N THR A 59 1.42 -3.89 2.91
CA THR A 59 0.11 -4.49 3.17
C THR A 59 -0.72 -3.59 4.08
N VAL A 60 -1.97 -3.36 3.70
CA VAL A 60 -2.94 -2.58 4.48
C VAL A 60 -4.19 -3.38 4.77
N GLN A 61 -4.77 -3.16 5.95
CA GLN A 61 -6.08 -3.69 6.30
C GLN A 61 -7.09 -2.55 6.31
N VAL A 62 -8.08 -2.67 5.47
CA VAL A 62 -9.12 -1.66 5.32
C VAL A 62 -10.32 -2.02 6.20
N LYS A 63 -10.81 -1.06 7.00
CA LYS A 63 -11.98 -1.25 7.86
C LYS A 63 -13.18 -1.74 7.03
N GLY A 64 -13.77 -2.87 7.42
CA GLY A 64 -14.86 -3.50 6.68
C GLY A 64 -14.44 -4.60 5.70
N ARG A 65 -13.15 -4.80 5.43
CA ARG A 65 -12.65 -5.98 4.70
C ARG A 65 -12.06 -7.01 5.67
N LYS A 66 -12.32 -8.30 5.37
CA LYS A 66 -11.80 -9.42 6.19
C LYS A 66 -10.30 -9.67 5.96
N HIS A 67 -9.80 -9.32 4.77
CA HIS A 67 -8.43 -9.60 4.36
C HIS A 67 -7.66 -8.32 4.11
N ALA A 68 -6.42 -8.31 4.57
CA ALA A 68 -5.44 -7.31 4.19
C ALA A 68 -5.01 -7.54 2.73
N PHE A 69 -4.65 -6.46 2.02
CA PHE A 69 -4.17 -6.52 0.65
C PHE A 69 -2.96 -5.59 0.46
N MET A 70 -2.12 -5.93 -0.51
CA MET A 70 -0.96 -5.10 -0.85
C MET A 70 -1.42 -3.87 -1.63
N ILE A 71 -0.85 -2.73 -1.30
CA ILE A 71 -1.00 -1.49 -2.07
C ILE A 71 0.28 -1.20 -2.85
N TYR A 72 0.10 -0.62 -4.02
CA TYR A 72 1.18 -0.28 -4.94
C TYR A 72 1.07 1.18 -5.35
N GLU A 73 2.20 1.81 -5.57
CA GLU A 73 2.27 3.09 -6.29
C GLU A 73 2.41 2.81 -7.78
N LEU A 74 1.56 3.42 -8.59
CA LEU A 74 1.68 3.40 -10.04
C LEU A 74 2.74 4.42 -10.46
N LEU A 75 3.81 3.96 -11.10
CA LEU A 75 4.94 4.79 -11.50
C LEU A 75 5.01 5.05 -13.01
N GLY A 76 4.36 4.20 -13.82
CA GLY A 76 4.37 4.39 -15.25
C GLY A 76 3.62 3.31 -16.03
N ILE A 77 3.56 3.49 -17.32
CA ILE A 77 3.01 2.53 -18.29
C ILE A 77 4.19 1.99 -19.10
N ARG A 78 4.29 0.67 -19.18
CA ARG A 78 5.32 0.01 -19.98
C ARG A 78 5.07 0.27 -21.46
N ASP A 79 6.15 0.44 -22.20
CA ASP A 79 6.12 0.67 -23.64
C ASP A 79 5.28 1.89 -24.06
N SER A 80 5.19 2.91 -23.17
CA SER A 80 4.50 4.17 -23.47
C SER A 80 5.40 5.07 -24.32
N ASP A 81 4.85 5.60 -25.40
CA ASP A 81 5.49 6.65 -26.22
C ASP A 81 5.41 8.05 -25.55
N ASP A 82 4.56 8.21 -24.53
CA ASP A 82 4.43 9.45 -23.78
C ASP A 82 5.47 9.52 -22.66
N PRO A 83 6.42 10.47 -22.69
CA PRO A 83 7.44 10.61 -21.67
C PRO A 83 6.89 10.86 -20.25
N GLN A 84 5.66 11.41 -20.12
CA GLN A 84 5.04 11.65 -18.83
C GLN A 84 4.49 10.37 -18.20
N LEU A 85 4.26 9.35 -19.01
CA LEU A 85 3.74 8.04 -18.59
C LEU A 85 4.82 6.96 -18.61
N ALA A 86 6.02 7.27 -19.09
CA ALA A 86 7.11 6.33 -19.18
C ALA A 86 7.54 5.84 -17.78
N VAL A 87 8.03 4.61 -17.74
CA VAL A 87 8.58 4.03 -16.50
C VAL A 87 9.86 4.78 -16.13
N PRO A 88 10.01 5.26 -14.88
CA PRO A 88 11.21 5.97 -14.45
C PRO A 88 12.46 5.08 -14.50
N ASP A 89 13.60 5.68 -14.76
CA ASP A 89 14.90 5.01 -14.64
C ASP A 89 15.09 4.51 -13.20
N GLY A 90 15.68 3.32 -13.08
CA GLY A 90 15.92 2.69 -11.77
C GLY A 90 14.69 2.06 -11.11
N PHE A 91 13.55 1.96 -11.84
CA PHE A 91 12.30 1.41 -11.33
C PHE A 91 12.47 0.02 -10.69
N GLU A 92 13.13 -0.93 -11.38
CA GLU A 92 13.32 -2.29 -10.89
C GLU A 92 14.11 -2.29 -9.58
N ARG A 93 15.17 -1.49 -9.52
CA ARG A 93 15.99 -1.34 -8.33
C ARG A 93 15.20 -0.77 -7.16
N LEU A 94 14.42 0.28 -7.41
CA LEU A 94 13.54 0.89 -6.40
C LEU A 94 12.50 -0.10 -5.88
N CYS A 95 11.92 -0.93 -6.75
CA CYS A 95 10.99 -1.99 -6.36
C CYS A 95 11.64 -3.03 -5.44
N GLU A 96 12.81 -3.54 -5.82
CA GLU A 96 13.56 -4.53 -5.03
C GLU A 96 13.91 -3.99 -3.63
N MET A 97 14.44 -2.78 -3.56
CA MET A 97 14.80 -2.13 -2.30
C MET A 97 13.58 -1.89 -1.41
N THR A 98 12.48 -1.39 -1.99
CA THR A 98 11.23 -1.15 -1.26
C THR A 98 10.65 -2.45 -0.73
N LEU A 99 10.61 -3.52 -1.52
CA LEU A 99 10.11 -4.83 -1.10
C LEU A 99 10.94 -5.41 0.05
N ALA A 100 12.27 -5.29 -0.02
CA ALA A 100 13.16 -5.75 1.04
C ALA A 100 12.93 -4.98 2.34
N ALA A 101 12.80 -3.65 2.28
CA ALA A 101 12.52 -2.81 3.44
C ALA A 101 11.14 -3.12 4.05
N SER A 102 10.10 -3.22 3.23
CA SER A 102 8.73 -3.55 3.66
C SER A 102 8.66 -4.93 4.31
N SER A 103 9.39 -5.92 3.80
CA SER A 103 9.48 -7.26 4.41
C SER A 103 10.08 -7.22 5.82
N CYS A 104 11.09 -6.38 6.06
CA CYS A 104 11.64 -6.18 7.40
C CYS A 104 10.61 -5.52 8.32
N PHE A 105 9.92 -4.50 7.84
CA PHE A 105 8.87 -3.79 8.58
C PHE A 105 7.73 -4.72 8.99
N GLU A 106 7.21 -5.55 8.08
CA GLU A 106 6.12 -6.50 8.36
C GLU A 106 6.52 -7.58 9.37
N LYS A 107 7.80 -7.93 9.42
CA LYS A 107 8.37 -8.85 10.42
C LYS A 107 8.66 -8.19 11.77
N GLY A 108 8.38 -6.89 11.92
CA GLY A 108 8.64 -6.12 13.14
C GLY A 108 10.12 -5.76 13.36
N ARG A 109 10.97 -5.91 12.34
CA ARG A 109 12.39 -5.54 12.38
C ARG A 109 12.54 -4.07 11.95
N PHE A 110 12.07 -3.17 12.81
CA PHE A 110 11.94 -1.75 12.47
C PHE A 110 13.28 -1.06 12.23
N ASP A 111 14.33 -1.41 13.00
CA ASP A 111 15.67 -0.83 12.82
C ASP A 111 16.27 -1.23 11.46
N GLU A 112 16.16 -2.52 11.08
CA GLU A 112 16.60 -2.96 9.77
C GLU A 112 15.77 -2.35 8.63
N ALA A 113 14.46 -2.18 8.84
CA ALA A 113 13.61 -1.52 7.86
C ALA A 113 14.01 -0.06 7.67
N ALA A 114 14.31 0.66 8.78
CA ALA A 114 14.76 2.04 8.74
C ALA A 114 16.06 2.18 7.94
N GLN A 115 17.08 1.35 8.21
CA GLN A 115 18.33 1.34 7.46
C GLN A 115 18.10 1.15 5.96
N ARG A 116 17.23 0.22 5.57
CA ARG A 116 16.90 -0.01 4.15
C ARG A 116 16.16 1.15 3.52
N TYR A 117 15.28 1.86 4.25
CA TYR A 117 14.65 3.08 3.73
C TYR A 117 15.65 4.22 3.61
N GLU A 118 16.66 4.33 4.50
CA GLU A 118 17.76 5.26 4.36
C GLU A 118 18.62 4.95 3.12
N GLU A 119 18.91 3.67 2.86
CA GLU A 119 19.59 3.25 1.63
C GLU A 119 18.82 3.66 0.37
N ILE A 120 17.48 3.53 0.36
CA ILE A 120 16.65 4.02 -0.74
C ILE A 120 16.82 5.53 -0.90
N LEU A 121 16.82 6.28 0.19
CA LEU A 121 16.94 7.74 0.14
C LEU A 121 18.34 8.23 -0.26
N MET A 122 19.38 7.40 -0.11
CA MET A 122 20.71 7.70 -0.67
C MET A 122 20.72 7.60 -2.19
N GLU A 123 19.99 6.65 -2.78
CA GLU A 123 19.92 6.43 -4.23
C GLU A 123 18.79 7.26 -4.87
N PHE A 124 17.67 7.44 -4.16
CA PHE A 124 16.48 8.18 -4.59
C PHE A 124 16.09 9.25 -3.55
N PRO A 125 16.79 10.39 -3.48
CA PRO A 125 16.64 11.37 -2.39
C PRO A 125 15.24 12.01 -2.28
N ASP A 126 14.51 12.05 -3.38
CA ASP A 126 13.18 12.66 -3.44
C ASP A 126 12.03 11.67 -3.21
N ASP A 127 12.35 10.40 -2.93
CA ASP A 127 11.34 9.38 -2.75
C ASP A 127 10.47 9.64 -1.50
N THR A 128 9.22 10.02 -1.73
CA THR A 128 8.26 10.38 -0.68
C THR A 128 7.77 9.18 0.10
N VAL A 129 7.67 8.02 -0.54
CA VAL A 129 7.24 6.77 0.09
C VAL A 129 8.29 6.29 1.09
N ALA A 130 9.56 6.27 0.71
CA ALA A 130 10.65 5.91 1.61
C ALA A 130 10.73 6.86 2.81
N LYS A 131 10.59 8.18 2.58
CA LYS A 131 10.53 9.18 3.67
C LYS A 131 9.40 8.88 4.66
N SER A 132 8.21 8.59 4.14
CA SER A 132 7.03 8.30 4.97
C SER A 132 7.17 6.99 5.75
N LEU A 133 7.73 5.95 5.12
CA LEU A 133 7.92 4.66 5.75
C LEU A 133 9.07 4.67 6.76
N LEU A 134 10.14 5.42 6.51
CA LEU A 134 11.22 5.67 7.47
C LEU A 134 10.69 6.34 8.73
N ALA A 135 9.87 7.39 8.57
CA ALA A 135 9.21 8.05 9.70
C ALA A 135 8.32 7.08 10.50
N ALA A 136 7.62 6.17 9.81
CA ALA A 136 6.81 5.14 10.46
C ALA A 136 7.63 4.10 11.24
N CYS A 137 8.88 3.82 10.85
CA CYS A 137 9.77 2.95 11.60
C CYS A 137 10.15 3.55 12.97
N SER A 138 10.33 4.88 13.02
CA SER A 138 10.70 5.61 14.24
C SER A 138 9.50 5.91 15.15
N ALA A 139 8.29 5.93 14.61
CA ALA A 139 7.08 6.08 15.39
C ALA A 139 6.85 4.78 16.18
N THR A 140 7.02 4.83 17.51
CA THR A 140 6.55 3.74 18.39
C THR A 140 5.11 3.42 17.99
N PRO A 141 4.68 2.16 17.84
CA PRO A 141 3.31 1.84 17.46
C PRO A 141 2.35 2.22 18.58
N SER A 142 2.04 3.49 18.72
CA SER A 142 0.86 3.96 19.42
C SER A 142 -0.32 3.64 18.50
N ALA A 143 -1.32 3.00 19.07
CA ALA A 143 -2.47 2.38 18.40
C ALA A 143 -3.40 3.33 17.64
N ASP A 144 -2.94 4.49 17.16
CA ASP A 144 -3.82 5.52 16.62
C ASP A 144 -3.19 6.35 15.49
N THR A 145 -2.94 5.70 14.39
CA THR A 145 -2.73 6.40 13.12
C THR A 145 -3.68 5.81 12.09
N GLY A 146 -4.92 6.31 12.08
CA GLY A 146 -5.84 6.20 10.96
C GLY A 146 -6.14 4.80 10.44
N GLY A 147 -6.46 3.83 11.29
CA GLY A 147 -7.02 2.54 10.88
C GLY A 147 -6.04 1.52 10.28
N TYR A 148 -4.74 1.71 10.41
CA TYR A 148 -3.71 0.79 9.92
C TYR A 148 -3.14 -0.05 11.06
N VAL A 149 -3.78 -1.16 11.39
CA VAL A 149 -3.29 -2.08 12.42
C VAL A 149 -2.43 -3.16 11.79
N ALA A 150 -1.11 -3.10 12.02
CA ALA A 150 -0.26 -4.25 11.87
C ALA A 150 -0.62 -5.26 12.99
N ARG A 151 -1.39 -6.30 12.68
CA ARG A 151 -1.65 -7.37 13.65
C ARG A 151 -0.35 -8.13 13.90
N ARG A 152 0.19 -8.01 15.12
CA ARG A 152 1.13 -9.01 15.67
C ARG A 152 0.44 -10.38 15.60
N ARG A 153 0.89 -11.27 14.72
CA ARG A 153 0.65 -12.70 14.90
C ARG A 153 1.52 -13.15 16.06
N SER A 154 0.90 -13.34 17.23
CA SER A 154 1.48 -14.08 18.33
C SER A 154 1.67 -15.53 17.86
N ILE A 155 2.89 -15.90 17.52
CA ILE A 155 3.30 -17.29 17.35
C ILE A 155 3.71 -17.79 18.74
N ASN A 156 2.72 -18.13 19.57
CA ASN A 156 2.91 -18.96 20.75
C ASN A 156 1.82 -20.02 20.75
N GLY A 157 2.09 -21.12 20.06
CA GLY A 157 1.38 -22.38 20.13
C GLY A 157 2.42 -23.48 20.30
N GLY A 158 3.01 -23.55 21.49
CA GLY A 158 3.77 -24.72 21.91
C GLY A 158 2.83 -25.91 22.09
N PRO A 159 3.25 -27.15 21.82
CA PRO A 159 2.41 -28.34 21.90
C PRO A 159 2.06 -28.66 23.35
N SER A 160 0.77 -28.67 23.65
CA SER A 160 0.23 -29.22 24.90
C SER A 160 0.46 -30.74 24.92
N ALA A 161 1.30 -31.17 25.80
CA ALA A 161 1.56 -32.57 26.06
C ALA A 161 0.29 -33.27 26.60
N VAL A 162 -0.11 -34.30 25.88
CA VAL A 162 -1.06 -35.31 26.34
C VAL A 162 -0.44 -36.03 27.54
N ARG A 163 -1.10 -35.95 28.69
CA ARG A 163 -0.92 -36.95 29.79
C ARG A 163 -2.25 -37.64 30.04
N ARG A 164 -2.17 -38.93 29.98
CA ARG A 164 -3.00 -40.04 30.38
C ARG A 164 -4.11 -39.72 31.38
#